data_01ec8a6676b6c916d3ae756b700409d4
#
_entry.id   01ec8a6676b6c916d3ae756b700409d4
#
_cell.length_a   1.000
_cell.length_b   1.000
_cell.length_c   1.000
_cell.angle_alpha   90.00
_cell.angle_beta   90.00
_cell.angle_gamma   90.00
#
_symmetry.space_group_name_H-M   'P 1'
#
loop_
_entity.id
_entity.type
_entity.pdbx_description
1 polymer ?
#
loop_
_entity_poly.entity_id
_entity_poly.type
_entity_poly.pdbx_seq_one_letter_code
_entity_poly.pdbx_strand_id
1 'polypeptide(L)'
;MNNRERFMTALKVGVPDRVPIFDLGFNEESILNVGRHFTSDLPPLKPLVDLSVEEMVKLLGIQIKFTRELDLDAMNCVFFTGRKRISQGKDLLQDRYGIVYRLSKHGEPFPVDGPVKGPEDLKTFKIMIPDPADFIMLKFVRGALPERAVLLTLPGTFRFSWSVMGAMERLLLAYIEEPEFALDLARITTDFAKGVVEAGIKEGAEVIILEGDLAHKTTTLMSPAQYRKFLKPFHREIVEAAHKGGVPIIKHTDGNIWPILDDLLEVGFDGIHPIQPQCMDIQKVKDHLKGKACVLGNIDCTYALPFGTKEEVVDIVKDTLRKAAPGGGYILSSPNSVHPGCKGENVVAMFEAAKKYGTYPIKI
;
A
#
# COMPACT_ATOMS: atom_id res chain seq x y z
N MET A 1 12.11 -3.12 22.54
CA MET A 1 11.23 -3.89 21.64
C MET A 1 12.01 -4.31 20.40
N ASN A 2 11.72 -5.49 19.80
CA ASN A 2 12.18 -5.77 18.46
C ASN A 2 11.33 -5.00 17.42
N ASN A 3 11.74 -5.01 16.14
CA ASN A 3 11.08 -4.21 15.10
C ASN A 3 9.60 -4.59 14.92
N ARG A 4 9.31 -5.91 14.88
CA ARG A 4 7.94 -6.42 14.75
C ARG A 4 7.05 -6.01 15.92
N GLU A 5 7.52 -6.17 17.15
CA GLU A 5 6.79 -5.77 18.36
C GLU A 5 6.48 -4.28 18.34
N ARG A 6 7.45 -3.46 17.93
CA ARG A 6 7.33 -2.02 17.82
C ARG A 6 6.26 -1.62 16.82
N PHE A 7 6.28 -2.20 15.62
CA PHE A 7 5.29 -1.96 14.57
C PHE A 7 3.89 -2.33 15.05
N MET A 8 3.73 -3.55 15.59
CA MET A 8 2.44 -4.06 16.07
C MET A 8 1.91 -3.27 17.28
N THR A 9 2.79 -2.79 18.17
CA THR A 9 2.38 -1.93 19.30
C THR A 9 1.79 -0.62 18.80
N ALA A 10 2.44 0.06 17.85
CA ALA A 10 1.92 1.29 17.28
C ALA A 10 0.63 1.06 16.49
N LEU A 11 0.55 -0.02 15.70
CA LEU A 11 -0.65 -0.34 14.93
C LEU A 11 -1.87 -0.62 15.83
N LYS A 12 -1.65 -1.17 17.01
CA LYS A 12 -2.67 -1.31 18.07
C LYS A 12 -2.87 -0.06 18.93
N VAL A 13 -2.48 1.09 18.41
CA VAL A 13 -2.62 2.42 19.04
C VAL A 13 -1.83 2.54 20.36
N GLY A 14 -0.86 1.69 20.62
CA GLY A 14 0.04 1.74 21.77
C GLY A 14 1.22 2.69 21.57
N VAL A 15 2.00 2.90 22.65
CA VAL A 15 3.25 3.68 22.64
C VAL A 15 4.43 2.72 22.65
N PRO A 16 5.17 2.55 21.54
CA PRO A 16 6.38 1.74 21.53
C PRO A 16 7.60 2.48 22.10
N ASP A 17 8.77 1.89 22.07
CA ASP A 17 10.03 2.50 22.49
C ASP A 17 10.47 3.65 21.56
N ARG A 18 10.20 3.55 20.26
CA ARG A 18 10.33 4.61 19.26
C ARG A 18 9.23 4.53 18.23
N VAL A 19 9.03 5.57 17.44
CA VAL A 19 8.14 5.56 16.28
C VAL A 19 8.62 4.49 15.30
N PRO A 20 7.75 3.54 14.90
CA PRO A 20 8.09 2.57 13.86
C PRO A 20 8.22 3.26 12.51
N ILE A 21 9.08 2.69 11.67
CA ILE A 21 9.35 3.17 10.32
C ILE A 21 9.18 2.04 9.30
N PHE A 22 8.47 2.33 8.22
CA PHE A 22 8.35 1.43 7.07
C PHE A 22 8.10 2.24 5.80
N ASP A 23 7.96 1.59 4.67
CA ASP A 23 7.37 2.20 3.48
C ASP A 23 6.44 1.23 2.77
N LEU A 24 5.44 1.80 2.06
CA LEU A 24 4.45 1.02 1.32
C LEU A 24 5.10 0.20 0.20
N GLY A 25 6.08 0.80 -0.48
CA GLY A 25 6.78 0.14 -1.57
C GLY A 25 7.86 0.99 -2.19
N PHE A 26 8.64 0.34 -3.03
CA PHE A 26 9.70 0.94 -3.81
C PHE A 26 9.57 0.42 -5.24
N ASN A 27 9.59 1.32 -6.22
CA ASN A 27 9.74 0.93 -7.61
C ASN A 27 11.15 0.38 -7.85
N GLU A 28 11.38 -0.36 -8.90
CA GLU A 28 12.66 -1.02 -9.21
C GLU A 28 13.83 -0.01 -9.21
N GLU A 29 13.65 1.13 -9.86
CA GLU A 29 14.66 2.20 -9.87
C GLU A 29 14.90 2.79 -8.48
N SER A 30 13.86 2.92 -7.66
CA SER A 30 13.98 3.41 -6.28
C SER A 30 14.73 2.42 -5.39
N ILE A 31 14.51 1.10 -5.58
CA ILE A 31 15.29 0.06 -4.89
C ILE A 31 16.78 0.22 -5.22
N LEU A 32 17.12 0.47 -6.50
CA LEU A 32 18.49 0.68 -6.93
C LEU A 32 19.06 1.99 -6.38
N ASN A 33 18.27 3.07 -6.41
CA ASN A 33 18.70 4.40 -5.93
C ASN A 33 19.01 4.39 -4.42
N VAL A 34 18.16 3.74 -3.61
CA VAL A 34 18.43 3.54 -2.18
C VAL A 34 19.54 2.51 -1.97
N GLY A 35 19.49 1.40 -2.71
CA GLY A 35 20.45 0.29 -2.60
C GLY A 35 21.90 0.68 -2.83
N ARG A 36 22.18 1.68 -3.70
CA ARG A 36 23.54 2.19 -3.96
C ARG A 36 24.28 2.69 -2.72
N HIS A 37 23.56 3.08 -1.68
CA HIS A 37 24.15 3.47 -0.40
C HIS A 37 24.65 2.27 0.43
N PHE A 38 24.26 1.04 0.06
CA PHE A 38 24.53 -0.17 0.83
C PHE A 38 25.28 -1.26 0.04
N THR A 39 25.27 -1.18 -1.29
CA THR A 39 25.97 -2.15 -2.15
C THR A 39 26.32 -1.56 -3.52
N SER A 40 27.43 -2.00 -4.10
CA SER A 40 27.81 -1.71 -5.49
C SER A 40 27.33 -2.80 -6.46
N ASP A 41 26.89 -3.97 -5.95
CA ASP A 41 26.43 -5.09 -6.75
C ASP A 41 24.93 -4.95 -7.06
N LEU A 42 24.61 -4.22 -8.12
CA LEU A 42 23.25 -3.90 -8.53
C LEU A 42 22.89 -4.64 -9.84
N PRO A 43 21.64 -5.15 -9.97
CA PRO A 43 21.14 -5.65 -11.25
C PRO A 43 20.89 -4.49 -12.23
N PRO A 44 20.71 -4.78 -13.53
CA PRO A 44 20.34 -3.76 -14.49
C PRO A 44 18.95 -3.22 -14.20
N LEU A 45 18.74 -1.91 -14.49
CA LEU A 45 17.43 -1.30 -14.44
C LEU A 45 16.57 -1.79 -15.61
N LYS A 46 15.52 -2.52 -15.32
CA LYS A 46 14.51 -3.01 -16.27
C LYS A 46 13.14 -3.02 -15.59
N PRO A 47 12.02 -2.94 -16.35
CA PRO A 47 10.70 -3.23 -15.81
C PRO A 47 10.66 -4.64 -15.20
N LEU A 48 9.92 -4.81 -14.10
CA LEU A 48 9.83 -6.08 -13.36
C LEU A 48 9.50 -7.28 -14.26
N VAL A 49 8.64 -7.06 -15.27
CA VAL A 49 8.22 -8.08 -16.24
C VAL A 49 9.36 -8.59 -17.13
N ASP A 50 10.44 -7.82 -17.27
CA ASP A 50 11.59 -8.13 -18.13
C ASP A 50 12.81 -8.62 -17.33
N LEU A 51 12.70 -8.69 -15.99
CA LEU A 51 13.75 -9.24 -15.14
C LEU A 51 13.76 -10.77 -15.19
N SER A 52 14.94 -11.34 -15.23
CA SER A 52 15.12 -12.78 -14.97
C SER A 52 14.81 -13.08 -13.49
N VAL A 53 14.58 -14.36 -13.17
CA VAL A 53 14.37 -14.77 -11.77
C VAL A 53 15.57 -14.40 -10.90
N GLU A 54 16.80 -14.56 -11.41
CA GLU A 54 18.03 -14.19 -10.70
C GLU A 54 18.09 -12.69 -10.44
N GLU A 55 17.76 -11.85 -11.43
CA GLU A 55 17.70 -10.39 -11.29
C GLU A 55 16.61 -9.94 -10.30
N MET A 56 15.43 -10.61 -10.31
CA MET A 56 14.36 -10.35 -9.33
C MET A 56 14.79 -10.71 -7.91
N VAL A 57 15.41 -11.87 -7.71
CA VAL A 57 15.94 -12.29 -6.41
C VAL A 57 17.01 -11.32 -5.90
N LYS A 58 17.88 -10.85 -6.80
CA LYS A 58 18.91 -9.88 -6.47
C LYS A 58 18.30 -8.52 -6.08
N LEU A 59 17.32 -8.03 -6.83
CA LEU A 59 16.61 -6.78 -6.52
C LEU A 59 15.93 -6.85 -5.15
N LEU A 60 15.23 -7.96 -4.87
CA LEU A 60 14.62 -8.21 -3.57
C LEU A 60 15.67 -8.31 -2.45
N GLY A 61 16.81 -8.95 -2.72
CA GLY A 61 17.92 -9.03 -1.78
C GLY A 61 18.48 -7.66 -1.39
N ILE A 62 18.53 -6.72 -2.34
CA ILE A 62 18.93 -5.33 -2.09
C ILE A 62 17.90 -4.64 -1.18
N GLN A 63 16.61 -4.81 -1.45
CA GLN A 63 15.55 -4.24 -0.61
C GLN A 63 15.61 -4.81 0.82
N ILE A 64 15.80 -6.11 0.98
CA ILE A 64 16.00 -6.76 2.28
C ILE A 64 17.25 -6.19 2.98
N LYS A 65 18.34 -5.98 2.24
CA LYS A 65 19.57 -5.43 2.80
C LYS A 65 19.36 -4.04 3.37
N PHE A 66 18.84 -3.10 2.59
CA PHE A 66 18.63 -1.75 3.12
C PHE A 66 17.52 -1.69 4.19
N THR A 67 16.53 -2.59 4.15
CA THR A 67 15.55 -2.74 5.23
C THR A 67 16.23 -3.07 6.56
N ARG A 68 17.27 -3.91 6.54
CA ARG A 68 18.09 -4.21 7.73
C ARG A 68 18.98 -3.05 8.14
N GLU A 69 19.73 -2.49 7.21
CA GLU A 69 20.72 -1.43 7.47
C GLU A 69 20.06 -0.14 8.00
N LEU A 70 18.91 0.23 7.44
CA LEU A 70 18.11 1.37 7.88
C LEU A 70 17.26 1.05 9.11
N ASP A 71 17.22 -0.21 9.55
CA ASP A 71 16.45 -0.68 10.70
C ASP A 71 14.94 -0.40 10.56
N LEU A 72 14.38 -0.64 9.36
CA LEU A 72 12.95 -0.53 9.13
C LEU A 72 12.21 -1.61 9.93
N ASP A 73 11.04 -1.27 10.45
CA ASP A 73 10.27 -2.13 11.35
C ASP A 73 9.39 -3.15 10.62
N ALA A 74 9.16 -2.90 9.34
CA ALA A 74 8.33 -3.77 8.52
C ALA A 74 8.78 -3.77 7.05
N MET A 75 8.39 -4.80 6.33
CA MET A 75 8.52 -4.85 4.87
C MET A 75 7.17 -5.28 4.25
N ASN A 76 6.75 -4.55 3.23
CA ASN A 76 5.52 -4.84 2.51
C ASN A 76 5.79 -5.71 1.28
N CYS A 77 4.93 -6.69 1.07
CA CYS A 77 4.84 -7.51 -0.14
C CYS A 77 3.52 -7.20 -0.84
N VAL A 78 3.57 -6.99 -2.15
CA VAL A 78 2.36 -6.78 -2.94
C VAL A 78 1.90 -8.11 -3.50
N PHE A 79 0.60 -8.40 -3.37
CA PHE A 79 -0.01 -9.56 -4.05
C PHE A 79 0.12 -9.38 -5.56
N PHE A 80 0.81 -10.30 -6.18
CA PHE A 80 1.18 -10.19 -7.59
C PHE A 80 0.86 -11.47 -8.36
N THR A 81 0.03 -11.34 -9.38
CA THR A 81 -0.47 -12.47 -10.16
C THR A 81 0.32 -12.80 -11.43
N GLY A 82 1.48 -12.18 -11.57
CA GLY A 82 2.26 -12.26 -12.81
C GLY A 82 1.59 -11.54 -13.99
N ARG A 83 2.39 -10.98 -14.86
CA ARG A 83 1.93 -10.33 -16.08
C ARG A 83 2.80 -10.79 -17.24
N LYS A 84 2.21 -10.92 -18.43
CA LYS A 84 2.92 -11.31 -19.65
C LYS A 84 2.75 -10.23 -20.70
N ARG A 85 3.79 -9.96 -21.49
CA ARG A 85 3.66 -9.08 -22.65
C ARG A 85 2.73 -9.70 -23.69
N ILE A 86 1.78 -8.92 -24.19
CA ILE A 86 0.78 -9.38 -25.20
C ILE A 86 1.02 -8.81 -26.59
N SER A 87 1.97 -7.87 -26.74
CA SER A 87 2.36 -7.34 -28.06
C SER A 87 3.81 -6.89 -28.07
N GLN A 88 4.53 -7.24 -29.14
CA GLN A 88 5.87 -6.70 -29.39
C GLN A 88 5.74 -5.21 -29.79
N GLY A 89 6.55 -4.35 -29.17
CA GLY A 89 6.61 -2.92 -29.49
C GLY A 89 5.49 -2.05 -28.90
N LYS A 90 4.55 -2.64 -28.15
CA LYS A 90 3.59 -1.90 -27.31
C LYS A 90 3.84 -2.29 -25.87
N ASP A 91 3.89 -1.33 -24.96
CA ASP A 91 4.08 -1.56 -23.51
C ASP A 91 2.79 -2.12 -22.88
N LEU A 92 2.21 -3.17 -23.49
CA LEU A 92 1.00 -3.82 -23.03
C LEU A 92 1.30 -5.17 -22.40
N LEU A 93 0.75 -5.33 -21.21
CA LEU A 93 0.83 -6.56 -20.42
C LEU A 93 -0.58 -7.08 -20.15
N GLN A 94 -0.70 -8.37 -19.93
CA GLN A 94 -1.95 -8.98 -19.45
C GLN A 94 -1.66 -9.88 -18.27
N ASP A 95 -2.52 -9.85 -17.27
CA ASP A 95 -2.51 -10.81 -16.17
C ASP A 95 -3.43 -12.00 -16.45
N ARG A 96 -3.45 -12.96 -15.52
CA ARG A 96 -4.28 -14.16 -15.64
C ARG A 96 -5.79 -13.91 -15.49
N TYR A 97 -6.19 -12.74 -15.01
CA TYR A 97 -7.60 -12.33 -14.92
C TYR A 97 -8.09 -11.65 -16.18
N GLY A 98 -7.22 -11.50 -17.19
CA GLY A 98 -7.55 -10.84 -18.45
C GLY A 98 -7.44 -9.31 -18.41
N ILE A 99 -6.98 -8.73 -17.31
CA ILE A 99 -6.76 -7.28 -17.21
C ILE A 99 -5.55 -6.92 -18.06
N VAL A 100 -5.73 -5.93 -18.95
CA VAL A 100 -4.67 -5.38 -19.79
C VAL A 100 -4.11 -4.13 -19.16
N TYR A 101 -2.79 -4.11 -19.00
CA TYR A 101 -2.04 -2.98 -18.44
C TYR A 101 -1.16 -2.35 -19.50
N ARG A 102 -0.98 -1.04 -19.38
CA ARG A 102 0.06 -0.31 -20.12
C ARG A 102 1.17 0.08 -19.14
N LEU A 103 2.43 -0.18 -19.53
CA LEU A 103 3.57 0.32 -18.76
C LEU A 103 3.72 1.82 -18.99
N SER A 104 3.91 2.56 -17.90
CA SER A 104 4.37 3.95 -17.94
C SER A 104 5.81 4.02 -18.44
N LYS A 105 6.30 5.22 -18.72
CA LYS A 105 7.72 5.45 -19.04
C LYS A 105 8.71 5.03 -17.93
N HIS A 106 8.20 4.87 -16.72
CA HIS A 106 8.97 4.41 -15.54
C HIS A 106 8.73 2.92 -15.21
N GLY A 107 8.08 2.18 -16.11
CA GLY A 107 7.84 0.75 -15.94
C GLY A 107 6.62 0.37 -15.11
N GLU A 108 5.85 1.34 -14.59
CA GLU A 108 4.67 1.07 -13.77
C GLU A 108 3.48 0.62 -14.63
N PRO A 109 2.83 -0.50 -14.31
CA PRO A 109 1.69 -1.00 -15.03
C PRO A 109 0.39 -0.31 -14.58
N PHE A 110 -0.36 0.24 -15.55
CA PHE A 110 -1.65 0.87 -15.33
C PHE A 110 -2.74 0.15 -16.13
N PRO A 111 -3.89 -0.25 -15.54
CA PRO A 111 -4.99 -0.90 -16.25
C PRO A 111 -5.56 0.01 -17.35
N VAL A 112 -5.70 -0.52 -18.55
CA VAL A 112 -6.24 0.20 -19.72
C VAL A 112 -7.37 -0.53 -20.39
N ASP A 113 -7.53 -1.83 -20.09
CA ASP A 113 -8.63 -2.65 -20.55
C ASP A 113 -8.85 -3.84 -19.60
N GLY A 114 -10.03 -4.44 -19.64
CA GLY A 114 -10.37 -5.56 -18.76
C GLY A 114 -11.47 -6.44 -19.34
N PRO A 115 -11.70 -7.61 -18.76
CA PRO A 115 -12.65 -8.61 -19.29
C PRO A 115 -14.12 -8.27 -19.05
N VAL A 116 -14.45 -7.35 -18.13
CA VAL A 116 -15.83 -7.01 -17.78
C VAL A 116 -16.20 -5.68 -18.42
N LYS A 117 -17.17 -5.69 -19.33
CA LYS A 117 -17.68 -4.52 -20.04
C LYS A 117 -19.10 -4.14 -19.60
N GLY A 118 -19.85 -5.12 -19.06
CA GLY A 118 -21.22 -4.95 -18.65
C GLY A 118 -21.76 -6.20 -17.93
N PRO A 119 -23.08 -6.20 -17.58
CA PRO A 119 -23.71 -7.25 -16.78
C PRO A 119 -23.57 -8.66 -17.37
N GLU A 120 -23.62 -8.79 -18.69
CA GLU A 120 -23.57 -10.11 -19.36
C GLU A 120 -22.23 -10.81 -19.16
N ASP A 121 -21.14 -10.05 -19.04
CA ASP A 121 -19.80 -10.60 -18.84
C ASP A 121 -19.66 -11.27 -17.47
N LEU A 122 -20.40 -10.82 -16.45
CA LEU A 122 -20.36 -11.43 -15.12
C LEU A 122 -20.82 -12.90 -15.11
N LYS A 123 -21.65 -13.31 -16.08
CA LYS A 123 -22.11 -14.71 -16.21
C LYS A 123 -20.96 -15.68 -16.49
N THR A 124 -19.93 -15.20 -17.15
CA THR A 124 -18.76 -16.00 -17.56
C THR A 124 -17.48 -15.62 -16.85
N PHE A 125 -17.42 -14.40 -16.29
CA PHE A 125 -16.24 -13.93 -15.58
C PHE A 125 -16.04 -14.73 -14.28
N LYS A 126 -14.91 -15.44 -14.21
CA LYS A 126 -14.53 -16.20 -13.02
C LYS A 126 -13.18 -15.70 -12.51
N ILE A 127 -13.16 -15.31 -11.28
CA ILE A 127 -11.92 -15.01 -10.58
C ILE A 127 -11.35 -16.31 -10.03
N MET A 128 -10.10 -16.59 -10.40
CA MET A 128 -9.39 -17.77 -9.88
C MET A 128 -9.02 -17.56 -8.42
N ILE A 129 -9.18 -18.62 -7.62
CA ILE A 129 -8.71 -18.66 -6.25
C ILE A 129 -7.19 -18.44 -6.24
N PRO A 130 -6.64 -17.67 -5.27
CA PRO A 130 -5.20 -17.48 -5.15
C PRO A 130 -4.46 -18.81 -5.00
N ASP A 131 -3.36 -18.95 -5.75
CA ASP A 131 -2.48 -20.11 -5.66
C ASP A 131 -1.40 -19.86 -4.60
N PRO A 132 -0.95 -20.87 -3.83
CA PRO A 132 0.18 -20.71 -2.91
C PRO A 132 1.46 -20.14 -3.55
N ALA A 133 1.65 -20.32 -4.86
CA ALA A 133 2.75 -19.71 -5.59
C ALA A 133 2.66 -18.18 -5.71
N ASP A 134 1.47 -17.60 -5.62
CA ASP A 134 1.27 -16.14 -5.63
C ASP A 134 1.89 -15.46 -4.41
N PHE A 135 2.19 -16.23 -3.35
CA PHE A 135 2.75 -15.74 -2.08
C PHE A 135 4.22 -16.08 -1.88
N ILE A 136 4.93 -16.54 -2.93
CA ILE A 136 6.34 -16.95 -2.80
C ILE A 136 7.24 -15.82 -2.29
N MET A 137 6.96 -14.58 -2.72
CA MET A 137 7.68 -13.40 -2.24
C MET A 137 7.44 -13.16 -0.75
N LEU A 138 6.20 -13.29 -0.30
CA LEU A 138 5.83 -13.16 1.11
C LEU A 138 6.59 -14.18 1.98
N LYS A 139 6.61 -15.44 1.58
CA LYS A 139 7.37 -16.52 2.26
C LYS A 139 8.86 -16.22 2.32
N PHE A 140 9.43 -15.76 1.21
CA PHE A 140 10.84 -15.43 1.13
C PHE A 140 11.20 -14.28 2.08
N VAL A 141 10.43 -13.19 2.05
CA VAL A 141 10.63 -12.04 2.93
C VAL A 141 10.45 -12.44 4.39
N ARG A 142 9.43 -13.23 4.71
CA ARG A 142 9.20 -13.75 6.08
C ARG A 142 10.38 -14.55 6.61
N GLY A 143 10.95 -15.43 5.77
CA GLY A 143 12.14 -16.21 6.11
C GLY A 143 13.39 -15.34 6.28
N ALA A 144 13.54 -14.30 5.45
CA ALA A 144 14.69 -13.42 5.49
C ALA A 144 14.62 -12.37 6.63
N LEU A 145 13.43 -11.96 7.06
CA LEU A 145 13.22 -10.88 8.05
C LEU A 145 12.33 -11.34 9.23
N PRO A 146 12.75 -12.36 10.01
CA PRO A 146 11.91 -12.97 11.05
C PRO A 146 11.55 -12.02 12.21
N GLU A 147 12.35 -10.97 12.43
CA GLU A 147 12.15 -10.00 13.53
C GLU A 147 11.31 -8.78 13.10
N ARG A 148 10.93 -8.69 11.84
CA ARG A 148 10.17 -7.56 11.27
C ARG A 148 8.75 -7.97 10.93
N ALA A 149 7.83 -7.01 10.96
CA ALA A 149 6.48 -7.26 10.48
C ALA A 149 6.49 -7.43 8.95
N VAL A 150 5.82 -8.47 8.45
CA VAL A 150 5.66 -8.71 7.02
C VAL A 150 4.23 -8.42 6.63
N LEU A 151 4.06 -7.41 5.77
CA LEU A 151 2.77 -6.92 5.32
C LEU A 151 2.43 -7.49 3.95
N LEU A 152 1.14 -7.65 3.68
CA LEU A 152 0.61 -8.04 2.37
C LEU A 152 -0.35 -6.97 1.87
N THR A 153 0.01 -6.29 0.79
CA THR A 153 -0.88 -5.37 0.08
C THR A 153 -1.65 -6.11 -1.01
N LEU A 154 -2.95 -5.90 -1.05
CA LEU A 154 -3.82 -6.43 -2.10
C LEU A 154 -4.84 -5.38 -2.56
N PRO A 155 -5.33 -5.46 -3.82
CA PRO A 155 -6.38 -4.56 -4.29
C PRO A 155 -7.70 -4.84 -3.55
N GLY A 156 -8.31 -3.79 -3.01
CA GLY A 156 -9.65 -3.85 -2.44
C GLY A 156 -10.75 -3.90 -3.49
N THR A 157 -12.00 -4.04 -3.05
CA THR A 157 -13.21 -4.12 -3.89
C THR A 157 -13.23 -3.03 -4.97
N PHE A 158 -13.03 -1.75 -4.60
CA PHE A 158 -13.05 -0.65 -5.58
C PHE A 158 -11.96 -0.79 -6.63
N ARG A 159 -10.70 -0.95 -6.17
CA ARG A 159 -9.52 -1.05 -7.05
C ARG A 159 -9.65 -2.20 -8.03
N PHE A 160 -10.05 -3.38 -7.54
CA PHE A 160 -10.13 -4.55 -8.38
C PHE A 160 -11.34 -4.49 -9.34
N SER A 161 -12.50 -3.96 -8.88
CA SER A 161 -13.68 -3.77 -9.75
C SER A 161 -13.38 -2.89 -10.96
N TRP A 162 -12.78 -1.71 -10.77
CA TRP A 162 -12.47 -0.88 -11.92
C TRP A 162 -11.31 -1.42 -12.77
N SER A 163 -10.39 -2.20 -12.17
CA SER A 163 -9.31 -2.84 -12.93
C SER A 163 -9.85 -3.89 -13.90
N VAL A 164 -10.80 -4.73 -13.48
CA VAL A 164 -11.42 -5.73 -14.37
C VAL A 164 -12.35 -5.10 -15.41
N MET A 165 -12.81 -3.88 -15.19
CA MET A 165 -13.51 -3.07 -16.20
C MET A 165 -12.55 -2.32 -17.15
N GLY A 166 -11.28 -2.18 -16.75
CA GLY A 166 -10.23 -1.50 -17.49
C GLY A 166 -10.24 0.03 -17.37
N ALA A 167 -11.23 0.62 -16.66
CA ALA A 167 -11.31 2.06 -16.42
C ALA A 167 -12.12 2.38 -15.17
N MET A 168 -11.62 3.31 -14.35
CA MET A 168 -12.30 3.75 -13.12
C MET A 168 -13.61 4.48 -13.43
N GLU A 169 -13.60 5.29 -14.46
CA GLU A 169 -14.77 6.07 -14.89
C GLU A 169 -15.98 5.19 -15.21
N ARG A 170 -15.74 4.01 -15.81
CA ARG A 170 -16.81 3.04 -16.09
C ARG A 170 -17.49 2.54 -14.81
N LEU A 171 -16.71 2.24 -13.77
CA LEU A 171 -17.27 1.81 -12.50
C LEU A 171 -18.05 2.95 -11.82
N LEU A 172 -17.53 4.18 -11.86
CA LEU A 172 -18.20 5.34 -11.26
C LEU A 172 -19.53 5.66 -11.98
N LEU A 173 -19.56 5.49 -13.31
CA LEU A 173 -20.81 5.58 -14.08
C LEU A 173 -21.79 4.47 -13.72
N ALA A 174 -21.29 3.23 -13.60
CA ALA A 174 -22.13 2.08 -13.21
C ALA A 174 -22.79 2.25 -11.84
N TYR A 175 -22.19 2.98 -10.90
CA TYR A 175 -22.85 3.31 -9.63
C TYR A 175 -24.12 4.12 -9.80
N ILE A 176 -24.29 4.83 -10.92
CA ILE A 176 -25.44 5.67 -11.24
C ILE A 176 -26.39 4.95 -12.20
N GLU A 177 -25.88 4.42 -13.27
CA GLU A 177 -26.64 3.90 -14.41
C GLU A 177 -27.02 2.44 -14.25
N GLU A 178 -26.14 1.62 -13.63
CA GLU A 178 -26.28 0.16 -13.50
C GLU A 178 -25.95 -0.31 -12.08
N PRO A 179 -26.65 0.19 -11.03
CA PRO A 179 -26.26 -0.04 -9.63
C PRO A 179 -26.24 -1.53 -9.22
N GLU A 180 -27.12 -2.36 -9.75
CA GLU A 180 -27.14 -3.79 -9.47
C GLU A 180 -25.91 -4.50 -10.05
N PHE A 181 -25.55 -4.19 -11.30
CA PHE A 181 -24.31 -4.68 -11.89
C PHE A 181 -23.07 -4.29 -11.07
N ALA A 182 -23.02 -3.04 -10.60
CA ALA A 182 -21.92 -2.59 -9.76
C ALA A 182 -21.83 -3.33 -8.42
N LEU A 183 -22.99 -3.68 -7.81
CA LEU A 183 -23.05 -4.48 -6.59
C LEU A 183 -22.64 -5.94 -6.83
N ASP A 184 -23.08 -6.55 -7.93
CA ASP A 184 -22.68 -7.91 -8.30
C ASP A 184 -21.18 -8.00 -8.56
N LEU A 185 -20.61 -7.02 -9.26
CA LEU A 185 -19.18 -6.93 -9.49
C LEU A 185 -18.41 -6.73 -8.16
N ALA A 186 -18.92 -5.86 -7.28
CA ALA A 186 -18.35 -5.64 -5.96
C ALA A 186 -18.36 -6.93 -5.12
N ARG A 187 -19.41 -7.73 -5.20
CA ARG A 187 -19.49 -9.05 -4.54
C ARG A 187 -18.37 -9.97 -5.01
N ILE A 188 -18.24 -10.15 -6.33
CA ILE A 188 -17.22 -11.02 -6.93
C ILE A 188 -15.80 -10.59 -6.53
N THR A 189 -15.52 -9.29 -6.61
CA THR A 189 -14.18 -8.77 -6.29
C THR A 189 -13.88 -8.77 -4.79
N THR A 190 -14.90 -8.69 -3.95
CA THR A 190 -14.77 -8.82 -2.49
C THR A 190 -14.47 -10.26 -2.09
N ASP A 191 -15.19 -11.23 -2.65
CA ASP A 191 -14.93 -12.65 -2.35
C ASP A 191 -13.51 -13.06 -2.77
N PHE A 192 -13.01 -12.52 -3.87
CA PHE A 192 -11.60 -12.65 -4.24
C PHE A 192 -10.67 -12.03 -3.19
N ALA A 193 -10.89 -10.77 -2.79
CA ALA A 193 -10.05 -10.11 -1.82
C ALA A 193 -10.02 -10.86 -0.47
N LYS A 194 -11.15 -11.41 -0.02
CA LYS A 194 -11.22 -12.27 1.17
C LYS A 194 -10.39 -13.53 1.00
N GLY A 195 -10.47 -14.18 -0.18
CA GLY A 195 -9.65 -15.35 -0.49
C GLY A 195 -8.15 -15.05 -0.46
N VAL A 196 -7.73 -13.88 -0.97
CA VAL A 196 -6.32 -13.42 -0.89
C VAL A 196 -5.90 -13.16 0.56
N VAL A 197 -6.75 -12.53 1.36
CA VAL A 197 -6.50 -12.30 2.80
C VAL A 197 -6.30 -13.62 3.52
N GLU A 198 -7.24 -14.56 3.39
CA GLU A 198 -7.18 -15.86 4.06
C GLU A 198 -5.95 -16.68 3.64
N ALA A 199 -5.64 -16.72 2.35
CA ALA A 199 -4.47 -17.40 1.84
C ALA A 199 -3.17 -16.71 2.28
N GLY A 200 -3.10 -15.38 2.20
CA GLY A 200 -1.93 -14.61 2.61
C GLY A 200 -1.59 -14.77 4.09
N ILE A 201 -2.60 -14.85 4.96
CA ILE A 201 -2.40 -15.10 6.38
C ILE A 201 -1.80 -16.50 6.62
N LYS A 202 -2.30 -17.52 5.93
CA LYS A 202 -1.73 -18.89 5.98
C LYS A 202 -0.27 -18.93 5.52
N GLU A 203 0.08 -18.07 4.57
CA GLU A 203 1.42 -17.98 4.00
C GLU A 203 2.34 -17.01 4.75
N GLY A 204 1.87 -16.43 5.88
CA GLY A 204 2.69 -15.68 6.83
C GLY A 204 2.55 -14.16 6.79
N ALA A 205 1.51 -13.60 6.18
CA ALA A 205 1.17 -12.20 6.33
C ALA A 205 0.77 -11.91 7.79
N GLU A 206 1.33 -10.85 8.35
CA GLU A 206 1.08 -10.43 9.74
C GLU A 206 0.24 -9.15 9.82
N VAL A 207 0.14 -8.44 8.72
CA VAL A 207 -0.69 -7.24 8.53
C VAL A 207 -1.19 -7.23 7.09
N ILE A 208 -2.43 -6.87 6.89
CA ILE A 208 -3.00 -6.67 5.56
C ILE A 208 -3.03 -5.17 5.25
N ILE A 209 -2.71 -4.79 4.01
CA ILE A 209 -2.96 -3.45 3.47
C ILE A 209 -3.98 -3.59 2.35
N LEU A 210 -5.18 -3.01 2.55
CA LEU A 210 -6.22 -2.97 1.53
C LEU A 210 -6.05 -1.70 0.69
N GLU A 211 -5.55 -1.87 -0.54
CA GLU A 211 -5.27 -0.79 -1.47
C GLU A 211 -6.52 -0.41 -2.29
N GLY A 212 -6.62 0.85 -2.66
CA GLY A 212 -7.61 1.39 -3.57
C GLY A 212 -8.02 2.80 -3.18
N ASP A 213 -7.60 3.78 -3.99
CA ASP A 213 -7.83 5.19 -3.74
C ASP A 213 -9.31 5.54 -3.86
N LEU A 214 -9.83 6.17 -2.83
CA LEU A 214 -11.23 6.57 -2.72
C LEU A 214 -11.42 8.08 -2.87
N ALA A 215 -10.31 8.82 -2.99
CA ALA A 215 -10.33 10.26 -3.01
C ALA A 215 -9.26 10.83 -3.96
N HIS A 216 -9.43 12.09 -4.29
CA HIS A 216 -8.44 12.92 -4.95
C HIS A 216 -8.11 14.13 -4.05
N LYS A 217 -7.36 15.09 -4.54
CA LYS A 217 -6.80 16.19 -3.73
C LYS A 217 -7.83 16.94 -2.88
N THR A 218 -9.04 17.13 -3.36
CA THR A 218 -10.04 18.02 -2.71
C THR A 218 -11.18 17.29 -2.02
N THR A 219 -11.55 16.10 -2.50
CA THR A 219 -12.68 15.32 -1.96
C THR A 219 -12.62 13.86 -2.43
N THR A 220 -13.57 13.04 -2.01
CA THR A 220 -13.74 11.66 -2.46
C THR A 220 -14.16 11.54 -3.92
N LEU A 221 -13.79 10.43 -4.58
CA LEU A 221 -14.14 10.10 -5.98
C LEU A 221 -15.64 9.82 -6.17
N MET A 222 -16.31 9.50 -5.08
CA MET A 222 -17.74 9.24 -5.01
C MET A 222 -18.33 9.92 -3.78
N SER A 223 -19.63 10.15 -3.75
CA SER A 223 -20.30 10.70 -2.56
C SER A 223 -20.22 9.72 -1.36
N PRO A 224 -20.28 10.23 -0.12
CA PRO A 224 -20.38 9.36 1.07
C PRO A 224 -21.55 8.38 1.00
N ALA A 225 -22.66 8.77 0.39
CA ALA A 225 -23.83 7.89 0.20
C ALA A 225 -23.49 6.72 -0.75
N GLN A 226 -22.78 6.98 -1.83
CA GLN A 226 -22.31 5.92 -2.75
C GLN A 226 -21.27 5.03 -2.08
N TYR A 227 -20.34 5.59 -1.33
CA TYR A 227 -19.40 4.78 -0.53
C TYR A 227 -20.13 3.82 0.41
N ARG A 228 -21.11 4.32 1.16
CA ARG A 228 -21.92 3.52 2.10
C ARG A 228 -22.74 2.42 1.40
N LYS A 229 -23.21 2.67 0.18
CA LYS A 229 -23.95 1.70 -0.61
C LYS A 229 -23.05 0.65 -1.26
N PHE A 230 -21.99 1.07 -1.96
CA PHE A 230 -21.25 0.21 -2.88
C PHE A 230 -19.95 -0.35 -2.32
N LEU A 231 -19.40 0.21 -1.23
CA LEU A 231 -18.08 -0.19 -0.73
C LEU A 231 -18.04 -0.52 0.75
N LYS A 232 -18.70 0.26 1.61
CA LYS A 232 -18.63 0.09 3.06
C LYS A 232 -19.02 -1.32 3.54
N PRO A 233 -20.11 -1.96 3.06
CA PRO A 233 -20.46 -3.33 3.44
C PRO A 233 -19.36 -4.33 3.04
N PHE A 234 -18.82 -4.19 1.86
CA PHE A 234 -17.78 -5.05 1.30
C PHE A 234 -16.42 -4.88 2.00
N HIS A 235 -16.04 -3.65 2.33
CA HIS A 235 -14.87 -3.39 3.14
C HIS A 235 -14.98 -4.05 4.51
N ARG A 236 -16.16 -4.01 5.14
CA ARG A 236 -16.40 -4.68 6.43
C ARG A 236 -16.14 -6.17 6.35
N GLU A 237 -16.62 -6.85 5.32
CA GLU A 237 -16.40 -8.28 5.14
C GLU A 237 -14.90 -8.62 5.00
N ILE A 238 -14.13 -7.78 4.31
CA ILE A 238 -12.67 -7.98 4.16
C ILE A 238 -11.96 -7.75 5.50
N VAL A 239 -12.36 -6.72 6.25
CA VAL A 239 -11.83 -6.45 7.59
C VAL A 239 -12.14 -7.61 8.54
N GLU A 240 -13.37 -8.11 8.54
CA GLU A 240 -13.77 -9.27 9.34
C GLU A 240 -12.97 -10.53 8.98
N ALA A 241 -12.66 -10.75 7.70
CA ALA A 241 -11.83 -11.87 7.27
C ALA A 241 -10.38 -11.76 7.83
N ALA A 242 -9.78 -10.56 7.80
CA ALA A 242 -8.46 -10.31 8.38
C ALA A 242 -8.47 -10.53 9.91
N HIS A 243 -9.44 -9.93 10.61
CA HIS A 243 -9.57 -10.06 12.06
C HIS A 243 -9.86 -11.49 12.50
N LYS A 244 -10.67 -12.24 11.75
CA LYS A 244 -10.91 -13.68 11.99
C LYS A 244 -9.61 -14.49 11.86
N GLY A 245 -8.73 -14.09 10.98
CA GLY A 245 -7.38 -14.65 10.85
C GLY A 245 -6.38 -14.16 11.91
N GLY A 246 -6.79 -13.26 12.81
CA GLY A 246 -5.96 -12.72 13.89
C GLY A 246 -4.98 -11.65 13.48
N VAL A 247 -5.12 -11.07 12.28
CA VAL A 247 -4.21 -10.03 11.77
C VAL A 247 -4.91 -8.68 11.60
N PRO A 248 -4.23 -7.56 11.90
CA PRO A 248 -4.77 -6.23 11.66
C PRO A 248 -4.75 -5.87 10.17
N ILE A 249 -5.60 -4.90 9.82
CA ILE A 249 -5.75 -4.43 8.44
C ILE A 249 -5.68 -2.90 8.36
N ILE A 250 -4.85 -2.41 7.44
CA ILE A 250 -4.65 -0.99 7.14
C ILE A 250 -5.41 -0.66 5.86
N LYS A 251 -6.14 0.46 5.84
CA LYS A 251 -6.66 1.03 4.60
C LYS A 251 -5.63 1.96 3.98
N HIS A 252 -5.19 1.65 2.76
CA HIS A 252 -4.45 2.59 1.93
C HIS A 252 -5.40 3.31 0.96
N THR A 253 -5.35 4.65 0.97
CA THR A 253 -6.10 5.51 0.05
C THR A 253 -5.53 6.92 0.05
N ASP A 254 -5.09 7.37 -1.11
CA ASP A 254 -4.64 8.74 -1.30
C ASP A 254 -5.81 9.74 -1.26
N GLY A 255 -5.47 11.02 -1.16
CA GLY A 255 -6.39 12.13 -1.31
C GLY A 255 -7.06 12.59 -0.02
N ASN A 256 -8.09 13.42 -0.18
CA ASN A 256 -8.87 13.97 0.93
C ASN A 256 -10.03 13.04 1.28
N ILE A 257 -9.86 12.23 2.30
CA ILE A 257 -10.83 11.25 2.78
C ILE A 257 -11.70 11.74 3.95
N TRP A 258 -11.61 13.01 4.35
CA TRP A 258 -12.44 13.56 5.44
C TRP A 258 -13.92 13.21 5.31
N PRO A 259 -14.55 13.26 4.09
CA PRO A 259 -15.98 12.95 3.96
C PRO A 259 -16.39 11.52 4.33
N ILE A 260 -15.45 10.57 4.36
CA ILE A 260 -15.70 9.15 4.64
C ILE A 260 -14.82 8.59 5.77
N LEU A 261 -14.05 9.43 6.46
CA LEU A 261 -13.09 8.96 7.47
C LEU A 261 -13.78 8.24 8.62
N ASP A 262 -14.92 8.74 9.09
CA ASP A 262 -15.71 8.07 10.12
C ASP A 262 -16.32 6.74 9.62
N ASP A 263 -16.73 6.69 8.37
CA ASP A 263 -17.18 5.44 7.75
C ASP A 263 -16.07 4.38 7.71
N LEU A 264 -14.82 4.78 7.44
CA LEU A 264 -13.65 3.88 7.49
C LEU A 264 -13.39 3.37 8.91
N LEU A 265 -13.54 4.23 9.93
CA LEU A 265 -13.45 3.80 11.33
C LEU A 265 -14.55 2.81 11.71
N GLU A 266 -15.79 3.07 11.30
CA GLU A 266 -16.93 2.17 11.57
C GLU A 266 -16.80 0.82 10.84
N VAL A 267 -16.06 0.75 9.75
CA VAL A 267 -15.71 -0.52 9.07
C VAL A 267 -14.77 -1.35 9.93
N GLY A 268 -13.91 -0.70 10.73
CA GLY A 268 -13.00 -1.36 11.67
C GLY A 268 -11.57 -1.49 11.18
N PHE A 269 -11.09 -0.64 10.27
CA PHE A 269 -9.67 -0.60 9.89
C PHE A 269 -8.80 -0.21 11.09
N ASP A 270 -7.72 -0.96 11.35
CA ASP A 270 -6.77 -0.73 12.44
C ASP A 270 -5.82 0.43 12.19
N GLY A 271 -5.62 0.78 10.92
CA GLY A 271 -4.77 1.89 10.51
C GLY A 271 -5.23 2.54 9.21
N ILE A 272 -4.91 3.83 9.08
CA ILE A 272 -5.18 4.64 7.87
C ILE A 272 -3.85 5.17 7.32
N HIS A 273 -3.58 4.87 6.08
CA HIS A 273 -2.42 5.28 5.30
C HIS A 273 -2.88 5.98 4.01
N PRO A 274 -2.21 7.02 3.52
CA PRO A 274 -0.97 7.63 4.02
C PRO A 274 -1.19 8.97 4.74
N ILE A 275 -2.38 9.50 4.80
CA ILE A 275 -2.68 10.89 5.18
C ILE A 275 -1.88 11.87 4.32
N GLN A 276 -2.16 11.87 3.02
CA GLN A 276 -1.40 12.61 2.01
C GLN A 276 -1.25 14.10 2.39
N PRO A 277 -0.01 14.64 2.53
CA PRO A 277 0.21 15.94 3.16
C PRO A 277 -0.38 17.13 2.39
N GLN A 278 -0.52 17.00 1.04
CA GLN A 278 -1.17 18.02 0.21
C GLN A 278 -2.70 18.04 0.32
N CYS A 279 -3.28 17.03 0.98
CA CYS A 279 -4.73 16.81 1.03
C CYS A 279 -5.29 16.91 2.45
N MET A 280 -4.51 16.51 3.46
CA MET A 280 -4.98 16.40 4.83
C MET A 280 -3.87 16.78 5.82
N ASP A 281 -4.24 17.51 6.87
CA ASP A 281 -3.36 17.83 8.00
C ASP A 281 -3.22 16.62 8.92
N ILE A 282 -2.00 16.09 9.06
CA ILE A 282 -1.75 14.88 9.83
C ILE A 282 -2.07 15.04 11.32
N GLN A 283 -1.89 16.23 11.91
CA GLN A 283 -2.22 16.46 13.30
C GLN A 283 -3.73 16.39 13.53
N LYS A 284 -4.51 17.05 12.67
CA LYS A 284 -5.98 17.00 12.75
C LYS A 284 -6.50 15.58 12.61
N VAL A 285 -5.93 14.80 11.67
CA VAL A 285 -6.29 13.39 11.51
C VAL A 285 -5.88 12.60 12.75
N LYS A 286 -4.68 12.80 13.26
CA LYS A 286 -4.19 12.13 14.47
C LYS A 286 -5.09 12.40 15.68
N ASP A 287 -5.51 13.64 15.87
CA ASP A 287 -6.42 14.03 16.96
C ASP A 287 -7.80 13.35 16.80
N HIS A 288 -8.31 13.29 15.57
CA HIS A 288 -9.60 12.65 15.24
C HIS A 288 -9.57 11.12 15.44
N LEU A 289 -8.46 10.48 15.05
CA LEU A 289 -8.28 9.02 15.15
C LEU A 289 -7.75 8.56 16.51
N LYS A 290 -7.46 9.48 17.45
CA LYS A 290 -6.85 9.17 18.73
C LYS A 290 -7.58 8.05 19.47
N GLY A 291 -6.84 6.98 19.79
CA GLY A 291 -7.38 5.81 20.50
C GLY A 291 -8.28 4.90 19.65
N LYS A 292 -8.49 5.19 18.36
CA LYS A 292 -9.41 4.43 17.48
C LYS A 292 -8.66 3.66 16.39
N ALA A 293 -7.72 4.30 15.71
CA ALA A 293 -6.92 3.69 14.65
C ALA A 293 -5.52 4.33 14.60
N CYS A 294 -4.56 3.58 14.09
CA CYS A 294 -3.21 4.04 13.85
C CYS A 294 -3.15 4.97 12.63
N VAL A 295 -2.37 6.04 12.73
CA VAL A 295 -2.07 6.96 11.62
C VAL A 295 -0.73 6.55 11.00
N LEU A 296 -0.68 6.38 9.67
CA LEU A 296 0.54 6.05 8.95
C LEU A 296 0.85 7.13 7.90
N GLY A 297 2.10 7.48 7.76
CA GLY A 297 2.58 8.49 6.79
C GLY A 297 3.47 9.53 7.46
N ASN A 298 3.72 10.70 6.87
CA ASN A 298 3.31 11.17 5.56
C ASN A 298 4.40 12.09 4.96
N ILE A 299 5.66 11.60 4.95
CA ILE A 299 6.79 12.41 4.47
C ILE A 299 6.70 12.60 2.95
N ASP A 300 6.52 13.82 2.52
CA ASP A 300 6.18 14.21 1.15
C ASP A 300 7.10 13.61 0.09
N CYS A 301 6.55 12.74 -0.76
CA CYS A 301 7.23 12.17 -1.93
C CYS A 301 6.99 12.98 -3.22
N THR A 302 6.23 14.08 -3.18
CA THR A 302 5.97 14.92 -4.36
C THR A 302 7.04 16.00 -4.54
N TYR A 303 7.52 16.57 -3.44
CA TYR A 303 8.51 17.64 -3.44
C TYR A 303 9.73 17.32 -2.56
N ALA A 304 9.52 16.97 -1.29
CA ALA A 304 10.62 16.85 -0.33
C ALA A 304 11.61 15.75 -0.71
N LEU A 305 11.14 14.53 -0.94
CA LEU A 305 12.02 13.42 -1.30
C LEU A 305 12.65 13.56 -2.70
N PRO A 306 11.94 14.07 -3.75
CA PRO A 306 12.54 14.29 -5.08
C PRO A 306 13.48 15.49 -5.16
N PHE A 307 13.12 16.62 -4.58
CA PHE A 307 13.76 17.91 -4.89
C PHE A 307 14.42 18.58 -3.69
N GLY A 308 13.98 18.26 -2.47
CA GLY A 308 14.49 18.84 -1.24
C GLY A 308 15.97 18.54 -0.99
N THR A 309 16.55 19.24 -0.03
CA THR A 309 17.85 18.90 0.57
C THR A 309 17.65 17.88 1.70
N LYS A 310 18.73 17.24 2.14
CA LYS A 310 18.68 16.32 3.29
C LYS A 310 18.21 17.03 4.56
N GLU A 311 18.64 18.25 4.76
CA GLU A 311 18.30 19.10 5.91
C GLU A 311 16.80 19.41 5.92
N GLU A 312 16.22 19.78 4.78
CA GLU A 312 14.76 19.99 4.62
C GLU A 312 13.98 18.73 4.94
N VAL A 313 14.41 17.56 4.45
CA VAL A 313 13.77 16.26 4.75
C VAL A 313 13.84 15.97 6.25
N VAL A 314 14.98 16.19 6.90
CA VAL A 314 15.15 16.01 8.34
C VAL A 314 14.19 16.92 9.13
N ASP A 315 14.03 18.17 8.72
CA ASP A 315 13.15 19.12 9.41
C ASP A 315 11.67 18.77 9.20
N ILE A 316 11.28 18.29 8.00
CA ILE A 316 9.93 17.75 7.74
C ILE A 316 9.67 16.53 8.63
N VAL A 317 10.62 15.61 8.77
CA VAL A 317 10.49 14.44 9.64
C VAL A 317 10.28 14.87 11.09
N LYS A 318 11.07 15.82 11.60
CA LYS A 318 10.90 16.34 12.95
C LYS A 318 9.54 16.97 13.16
N ASP A 319 9.08 17.80 12.23
CA ASP A 319 7.76 18.45 12.31
C ASP A 319 6.64 17.40 12.31
N THR A 320 6.72 16.40 11.46
CA THR A 320 5.76 15.29 11.42
C THR A 320 5.76 14.49 12.73
N LEU A 321 6.94 14.19 13.29
CA LEU A 321 7.06 13.51 14.57
C LEU A 321 6.43 14.33 15.72
N ARG A 322 6.62 15.66 15.76
CA ARG A 322 5.97 16.53 16.76
C ARG A 322 4.45 16.46 16.68
N LYS A 323 3.91 16.42 15.47
CA LYS A 323 2.46 16.44 15.20
C LYS A 323 1.78 15.09 15.42
N ALA A 324 2.39 14.00 14.94
CA ALA A 324 1.72 12.72 14.85
C ALA A 324 2.15 11.69 15.91
N ALA A 325 3.36 11.79 16.44
CA ALA A 325 3.88 10.77 17.35
C ALA A 325 3.33 10.83 18.79
N PRO A 326 3.04 11.99 19.40
CA PRO A 326 2.62 12.04 20.79
C PRO A 326 1.44 11.11 21.10
N GLY A 327 1.58 10.32 22.18
CA GLY A 327 0.57 9.36 22.60
C GLY A 327 0.58 8.01 21.86
N GLY A 328 1.58 7.75 20.99
CA GLY A 328 1.66 6.49 20.23
C GLY A 328 0.67 6.41 19.08
N GLY A 329 0.40 5.21 18.55
CA GLY A 329 -0.55 5.02 17.44
C GLY A 329 -0.16 5.79 16.17
N TYR A 330 1.13 5.86 15.88
CA TYR A 330 1.69 6.49 14.69
C TYR A 330 2.85 5.66 14.13
N ILE A 331 2.91 5.52 12.82
CA ILE A 331 3.98 4.85 12.07
C ILE A 331 4.42 5.80 10.96
N LEU A 332 5.73 6.08 10.87
CA LEU A 332 6.28 6.97 9.86
C LEU A 332 6.51 6.22 8.55
N SER A 333 6.05 6.81 7.44
CA SER A 333 6.32 6.39 6.07
C SER A 333 6.29 7.58 5.11
N SER A 334 6.64 7.36 3.85
CA SER A 334 6.21 8.26 2.77
C SER A 334 4.69 8.13 2.56
N PRO A 335 4.04 9.03 1.78
CA PRO A 335 2.59 8.95 1.58
C PRO A 335 2.18 7.99 0.45
N ASN A 336 3.12 7.41 -0.26
CA ASN A 336 2.89 6.45 -1.33
C ASN A 336 4.15 5.60 -1.50
N SER A 337 4.24 4.80 -2.55
CA SER A 337 5.51 4.14 -2.91
C SER A 337 6.60 5.18 -3.18
N VAL A 338 7.82 4.90 -2.74
CA VAL A 338 9.01 5.67 -3.11
C VAL A 338 9.22 5.50 -4.62
N HIS A 339 8.88 6.54 -5.38
CA HIS A 339 8.91 6.50 -6.84
C HIS A 339 10.29 6.88 -7.40
N PRO A 340 10.59 6.62 -8.69
CA PRO A 340 11.91 6.84 -9.32
C PRO A 340 12.46 8.25 -9.19
N GLY A 341 11.59 9.25 -9.08
CA GLY A 341 12.01 10.65 -8.88
C GLY A 341 12.55 10.97 -7.50
N CYS A 342 12.33 10.12 -6.49
CA CYS A 342 12.86 10.33 -5.14
C CYS A 342 14.37 10.09 -5.12
N LYS A 343 15.13 11.05 -4.56
CA LYS A 343 16.57 10.87 -4.36
C LYS A 343 16.83 9.82 -3.29
N GLY A 344 17.62 8.80 -3.58
CA GLY A 344 17.97 7.74 -2.62
C GLY A 344 18.55 8.30 -1.32
N GLU A 345 19.38 9.34 -1.40
CA GLU A 345 19.95 10.02 -0.23
C GLU A 345 18.90 10.71 0.66
N ASN A 346 17.80 11.24 0.09
CA ASN A 346 16.72 11.86 0.83
C ASN A 346 15.86 10.79 1.52
N VAL A 347 15.65 9.66 0.86
CA VAL A 347 14.95 8.51 1.44
C VAL A 347 15.74 7.94 2.63
N VAL A 348 17.06 7.79 2.49
CA VAL A 348 17.94 7.39 3.60
C VAL A 348 17.86 8.40 4.74
N ALA A 349 17.98 9.71 4.44
CA ALA A 349 17.88 10.77 5.45
C ALA A 349 16.54 10.78 6.19
N MET A 350 15.43 10.49 5.50
CA MET A 350 14.10 10.35 6.11
C MET A 350 14.10 9.26 7.19
N PHE A 351 14.57 8.06 6.86
CA PHE A 351 14.57 6.93 7.79
C PHE A 351 15.57 7.13 8.94
N GLU A 352 16.76 7.65 8.66
CA GLU A 352 17.75 7.97 9.70
C GLU A 352 17.24 9.04 10.66
N ALA A 353 16.59 10.09 10.15
CA ALA A 353 15.98 11.13 10.99
C ALA A 353 14.85 10.57 11.86
N ALA A 354 13.98 9.73 11.30
CA ALA A 354 12.90 9.08 12.04
C ALA A 354 13.45 8.22 13.19
N LYS A 355 14.51 7.45 12.93
CA LYS A 355 15.21 6.65 13.94
C LYS A 355 15.84 7.52 15.02
N LYS A 356 16.52 8.59 14.62
CA LYS A 356 17.25 9.50 15.53
C LYS A 356 16.33 10.28 16.44
N TYR A 357 15.20 10.76 15.92
CA TYR A 357 14.32 11.69 16.63
C TYR A 357 13.01 11.07 17.11
N GLY A 358 12.72 9.81 16.73
CA GLY A 358 11.46 9.14 17.01
C GLY A 358 11.38 8.42 18.35
N THR A 359 12.40 8.50 19.22
CA THR A 359 12.38 7.83 20.54
C THR A 359 11.36 8.51 21.47
N TYR A 360 10.51 7.72 22.12
CA TYR A 360 9.54 8.22 23.10
C TYR A 360 10.16 8.45 24.47
N PRO A 361 9.75 9.50 25.21
CA PRO A 361 8.88 10.60 24.76
C PRO A 361 9.59 11.49 23.72
N ILE A 362 8.83 11.94 22.73
CA ILE A 362 9.37 12.80 21.66
C ILE A 362 9.94 14.09 22.24
N LYS A 363 11.22 14.35 21.97
CA LYS A 363 11.95 15.53 22.47
C LYS A 363 12.68 16.17 21.28
N ILE A 364 11.98 17.02 20.53
CA ILE A 364 12.50 17.69 19.33
C ILE A 364 12.18 19.17 19.40
#